data_42dc14e09dec2b9e194c8e35bc0d00c2
#
_entry.id   42dc14e09dec2b9e194c8e35bc0d00c2
#
_cell.length_a   1.000
_cell.length_b   1.000
_cell.length_c   1.000
_cell.angle_alpha   90.00
_cell.angle_beta   90.00
_cell.angle_gamma   90.00
#
_symmetry.space_group_name_H-M   'P 1'
#
loop_
_entity.id
_entity.type
_entity.pdbx_description
1 polymer ?
#
loop_
_entity_poly.entity_id
_entity_poly.type
_entity_poly.pdbx_seq_one_letter_code
_entity_poly.pdbx_strand_id
1 'polypeptide(L)'
;QASGKVDAAYKGTRRVLEKKEDTEKKKGLLNMDIGDLLKNTRFMQKKIAALEKEKMNLLQDLQGPGKIRSKEPQVFRFTAKNSEGKIETGIINGFSKLDVNTFLVQDGYDVYKIESNRTIDFLYGQSSIFAPKMKTKDLLFWLTQLSTYLKSGIPLAEAIRILNQQMNKKGQYKRAFQSIIYELTMGEAFSKALEKQGGMFPPLLINMIKAAEATG
;
A
#
# COMPACT_ATOMS: atom_id res chain seq x y z
N GLN A 1 60.24 35.15 -1.42
CA GLN A 1 58.84 35.34 -0.97
C GLN A 1 57.79 34.79 -1.98
N ALA A 2 58.14 34.35 -3.18
CA ALA A 2 57.17 33.82 -4.19
C ALA A 2 56.82 32.33 -4.02
N SER A 3 57.73 31.51 -3.41
CA SER A 3 57.50 30.06 -3.24
C SER A 3 56.41 29.73 -2.25
N GLY A 4 56.27 30.46 -1.15
CA GLY A 4 55.25 30.17 -0.11
C GLY A 4 53.77 30.48 -0.55
N LYS A 5 53.54 31.33 -1.55
CA LYS A 5 52.21 31.62 -2.05
C LYS A 5 51.69 30.54 -3.01
N VAL A 6 52.56 29.86 -3.73
CA VAL A 6 52.23 28.76 -4.63
C VAL A 6 51.84 27.52 -3.85
N ASP A 7 52.56 27.20 -2.74
CA ASP A 7 52.25 26.04 -1.86
C ASP A 7 50.92 26.23 -1.13
N ALA A 8 50.56 27.45 -0.73
CA ALA A 8 49.29 27.74 -0.07
C ALA A 8 48.09 27.61 -1.07
N ALA A 9 48.27 28.02 -2.30
CA ALA A 9 47.26 27.87 -3.37
C ALA A 9 47.07 26.40 -3.74
N TYR A 10 48.16 25.62 -3.80
CA TYR A 10 48.08 24.19 -4.12
C TYR A 10 47.40 23.37 -3.00
N LYS A 11 47.64 23.69 -1.71
CA LYS A 11 46.95 23.11 -0.58
C LYS A 11 45.46 23.48 -0.51
N GLY A 12 45.09 24.67 -0.94
CA GLY A 12 43.72 25.13 -1.02
C GLY A 12 42.91 24.39 -2.09
N THR A 13 43.49 24.23 -3.30
CA THR A 13 42.87 23.48 -4.40
C THR A 13 42.72 22.00 -4.09
N ARG A 14 43.70 21.38 -3.43
CA ARG A 14 43.65 19.98 -3.02
C ARG A 14 42.51 19.72 -2.02
N ARG A 15 42.33 20.60 -1.02
CA ARG A 15 41.22 20.53 -0.05
C ARG A 15 39.84 20.73 -0.70
N VAL A 16 39.75 21.54 -1.73
CA VAL A 16 38.49 21.76 -2.50
C VAL A 16 38.15 20.54 -3.35
N LEU A 17 39.16 19.90 -3.96
CA LEU A 17 38.98 18.66 -4.72
C LEU A 17 38.61 17.46 -3.83
N GLU A 18 39.27 17.30 -2.68
CA GLU A 18 38.91 16.28 -1.67
C GLU A 18 37.49 16.47 -1.13
N LYS A 19 37.08 17.73 -0.87
CA LYS A 19 35.67 18.04 -0.49
C LYS A 19 34.68 17.76 -1.61
N LYS A 20 35.03 17.99 -2.87
CA LYS A 20 34.18 17.66 -4.02
C LYS A 20 34.04 16.14 -4.20
N GLU A 21 35.15 15.40 -4.13
CA GLU A 21 35.12 13.93 -4.17
C GLU A 21 34.30 13.31 -3.02
N ASP A 22 34.43 13.85 -1.80
CA ASP A 22 33.61 13.41 -0.66
C ASP A 22 32.12 13.76 -0.83
N THR A 23 31.83 14.88 -1.47
CA THR A 23 30.44 15.29 -1.76
C THR A 23 29.85 14.48 -2.90
N GLU A 24 30.64 14.15 -3.93
CA GLU A 24 30.20 13.26 -5.01
C GLU A 24 30.08 11.80 -4.54
N LYS A 25 30.99 11.31 -3.68
CA LYS A 25 30.84 10.00 -3.04
C LYS A 25 29.59 9.94 -2.14
N LYS A 26 29.31 11.00 -1.36
CA LYS A 26 28.07 11.12 -0.57
C LYS A 26 26.82 11.22 -1.44
N LYS A 27 26.86 11.95 -2.56
CA LYS A 27 25.76 11.96 -3.55
C LYS A 27 25.61 10.62 -4.28
N GLY A 28 26.70 9.94 -4.58
CA GLY A 28 26.68 8.60 -5.14
C GLY A 28 26.10 7.56 -4.17
N LEU A 29 26.39 7.66 -2.86
CA LEU A 29 25.77 6.83 -1.82
C LEU A 29 24.28 7.16 -1.61
N LEU A 30 23.87 8.41 -1.78
CA LEU A 30 22.46 8.85 -1.68
C LEU A 30 21.63 8.46 -2.92
N ASN A 31 22.27 8.24 -4.06
CA ASN A 31 21.63 7.78 -5.30
C ASN A 31 21.80 6.26 -5.54
N MET A 32 22.55 5.53 -4.72
CA MET A 32 22.47 4.07 -4.72
C MET A 32 21.08 3.69 -4.23
N ASP A 33 20.35 2.99 -5.10
CA ASP A 33 19.05 2.42 -4.74
C ASP A 33 19.21 1.69 -3.40
N ILE A 34 18.45 2.14 -2.40
CA ILE A 34 18.47 1.56 -1.03
C ILE A 34 18.32 0.03 -1.13
N GLY A 35 17.63 -0.48 -2.18
CA GLY A 35 17.52 -1.88 -2.51
C GLY A 35 18.87 -2.57 -2.75
N ASP A 36 19.83 -1.93 -3.41
CA ASP A 36 21.13 -2.52 -3.71
C ASP A 36 22.10 -2.44 -2.53
N LEU A 37 22.02 -1.37 -1.72
CA LEU A 37 22.77 -1.25 -0.47
C LEU A 37 22.30 -2.29 0.57
N LEU A 38 21.00 -2.56 0.60
CA LEU A 38 20.36 -3.53 1.50
C LEU A 38 20.57 -4.98 1.06
N LYS A 39 20.72 -5.26 -0.23
CA LYS A 39 21.08 -6.61 -0.75
C LYS A 39 22.45 -7.08 -0.28
N ASN A 40 23.38 -6.15 -0.02
CA ASN A 40 24.76 -6.47 0.33
C ASN A 40 25.01 -6.71 1.83
N THR A 41 24.04 -6.45 2.71
CA THR A 41 24.22 -6.74 4.14
C THR A 41 23.74 -8.15 4.47
N ARG A 42 24.60 -8.94 5.16
CA ARG A 42 24.31 -10.33 5.59
C ARG A 42 22.98 -10.48 6.34
N PHE A 43 22.55 -9.42 7.01
CA PHE A 43 21.29 -9.33 7.74
C PHE A 43 20.09 -9.27 6.78
N MET A 44 20.21 -8.50 5.70
CA MET A 44 19.13 -8.34 4.73
C MET A 44 19.01 -9.57 3.83
N GLN A 45 20.10 -10.24 3.47
CA GLN A 45 20.06 -11.53 2.78
C GLN A 45 19.28 -12.58 3.59
N LYS A 46 19.50 -12.65 4.92
CA LYS A 46 18.72 -13.52 5.80
C LYS A 46 17.24 -13.15 5.83
N LYS A 47 16.92 -11.86 5.84
CA LYS A 47 15.53 -11.39 5.84
C LYS A 47 14.82 -11.66 4.51
N ILE A 48 15.51 -11.49 3.39
CA ILE A 48 15.01 -11.82 2.05
C ILE A 48 14.77 -13.33 1.94
N ALA A 49 15.75 -14.16 2.32
CA ALA A 49 15.60 -15.61 2.30
C ALA A 49 14.43 -16.11 3.20
N ALA A 50 14.20 -15.46 4.34
CA ALA A 50 13.06 -15.75 5.20
C ALA A 50 11.72 -15.41 4.51
N LEU A 51 11.64 -14.27 3.82
CA LEU A 51 10.45 -13.88 3.07
C LEU A 51 10.18 -14.79 1.88
N GLU A 52 11.23 -15.22 1.16
CA GLU A 52 11.10 -16.17 0.06
C GLU A 52 10.58 -17.53 0.55
N LYS A 53 11.06 -18.00 1.70
CA LYS A 53 10.53 -19.20 2.36
C LYS A 53 9.06 -19.04 2.74
N GLU A 54 8.67 -17.90 3.29
CA GLU A 54 7.26 -17.61 3.60
C GLU A 54 6.40 -17.59 2.33
N LYS A 55 6.91 -17.05 1.23
CA LYS A 55 6.23 -17.06 -0.07
C LYS A 55 6.02 -18.48 -0.59
N MET A 56 7.02 -19.36 -0.49
CA MET A 56 6.87 -20.77 -0.87
C MET A 56 5.81 -21.47 -0.03
N ASN A 57 5.81 -21.24 1.29
CA ASN A 57 4.79 -21.79 2.18
C ASN A 57 3.38 -21.27 1.83
N LEU A 58 3.26 -19.98 1.51
CA LEU A 58 2.01 -19.38 1.06
C LEU A 58 1.51 -20.03 -0.23
N LEU A 59 2.37 -20.20 -1.25
CA LEU A 59 2.01 -20.82 -2.52
C LEU A 59 1.51 -22.27 -2.32
N GLN A 60 2.13 -23.01 -1.42
CA GLN A 60 1.69 -24.37 -1.06
C GLN A 60 0.32 -24.33 -0.34
N ASP A 61 0.12 -23.41 0.60
CA ASP A 61 -1.15 -23.24 1.32
C ASP A 61 -2.29 -22.84 0.36
N LEU A 62 -1.99 -21.96 -0.62
CA LEU A 62 -2.93 -21.54 -1.66
C LEU A 62 -3.35 -22.68 -2.61
N GLN A 63 -2.58 -23.77 -2.72
CA GLN A 63 -2.99 -24.96 -3.45
C GLN A 63 -3.88 -25.89 -2.63
N GLY A 64 -3.90 -25.75 -1.30
CA GLY A 64 -4.62 -26.59 -0.34
C GLY A 64 -5.65 -25.78 0.48
N PRO A 65 -5.46 -25.71 1.83
CA PRO A 65 -6.46 -25.13 2.74
C PRO A 65 -6.71 -23.64 2.50
N GLY A 66 -5.77 -22.90 1.95
CA GLY A 66 -5.91 -21.47 1.64
C GLY A 66 -6.97 -21.14 0.59
N LYS A 67 -7.48 -22.14 -0.16
CA LYS A 67 -8.60 -22.00 -1.11
C LYS A 67 -9.98 -22.01 -0.43
N ILE A 68 -10.06 -22.52 0.79
CA ILE A 68 -11.35 -22.72 1.46
C ILE A 68 -11.93 -21.35 1.79
N ARG A 69 -13.08 -21.04 1.19
CA ARG A 69 -13.80 -19.80 1.45
C ARG A 69 -14.62 -19.93 2.73
N SER A 70 -14.49 -18.95 3.60
CA SER A 70 -15.37 -18.78 4.76
C SER A 70 -16.75 -18.28 4.32
N LYS A 71 -17.78 -18.57 5.12
CA LYS A 71 -19.14 -18.01 4.89
C LYS A 71 -19.20 -16.51 5.15
N GLU A 72 -18.38 -16.03 6.08
CA GLU A 72 -18.26 -14.63 6.45
C GLU A 72 -16.86 -14.12 6.12
N PRO A 73 -16.70 -12.83 5.78
CA PRO A 73 -15.39 -12.25 5.54
C PRO A 73 -14.55 -12.27 6.83
N GLN A 74 -13.33 -12.76 6.72
CA GLN A 74 -12.34 -12.79 7.80
C GLN A 74 -11.30 -11.72 7.59
N VAL A 75 -10.64 -11.33 8.67
CA VAL A 75 -9.54 -10.36 8.62
C VAL A 75 -8.23 -11.08 8.32
N PHE A 76 -7.58 -10.68 7.24
CA PHE A 76 -6.26 -11.16 6.84
C PHE A 76 -5.21 -10.08 7.01
N ARG A 77 -4.09 -10.45 7.62
CA ARG A 77 -2.87 -9.64 7.64
C ARG A 77 -1.97 -10.14 6.53
N PHE A 78 -1.53 -9.25 5.66
CA PHE A 78 -0.59 -9.60 4.60
C PHE A 78 0.74 -8.88 4.77
N THR A 79 1.80 -9.48 4.24
CA THR A 79 3.11 -8.88 4.03
C THR A 79 3.43 -9.03 2.55
N ALA A 80 3.64 -7.91 1.88
CA ALA A 80 3.85 -7.87 0.44
C ALA A 80 4.80 -6.75 0.06
N LYS A 81 5.40 -6.86 -1.12
CA LYS A 81 6.22 -5.82 -1.74
C LYS A 81 5.34 -5.06 -2.73
N ASN A 82 5.30 -3.75 -2.62
CA ASN A 82 4.55 -2.89 -3.53
C ASN A 82 5.31 -2.65 -4.85
N SER A 83 4.67 -1.99 -5.81
CA SER A 83 5.26 -1.61 -7.11
C SER A 83 6.51 -0.72 -6.99
N GLU A 84 6.67 0.00 -5.88
CA GLU A 84 7.86 0.81 -5.57
C GLU A 84 9.01 -0.01 -4.97
N GLY A 85 8.84 -1.33 -4.80
CA GLY A 85 9.86 -2.21 -4.22
C GLY A 85 9.90 -2.21 -2.69
N LYS A 86 8.98 -1.50 -2.01
CA LYS A 86 8.91 -1.40 -0.56
C LYS A 86 8.09 -2.54 0.01
N ILE A 87 8.62 -3.20 1.06
CA ILE A 87 7.88 -4.22 1.82
C ILE A 87 6.97 -3.51 2.81
N GLU A 88 5.70 -3.84 2.75
CA GLU A 88 4.68 -3.32 3.65
C GLU A 88 3.80 -4.43 4.20
N THR A 89 3.23 -4.17 5.37
CA THR A 89 2.25 -5.03 6.01
C THR A 89 0.93 -4.30 6.06
N GLY A 90 -0.12 -4.95 5.63
CA GLY A 90 -1.47 -4.41 5.62
C GLY A 90 -2.48 -5.40 6.16
N ILE A 91 -3.72 -4.95 6.23
CA ILE A 91 -4.87 -5.74 6.68
C ILE A 91 -5.98 -5.57 5.66
N ILE A 92 -6.60 -6.66 5.28
CA ILE A 92 -7.71 -6.72 4.34
C ILE A 92 -8.74 -7.75 4.82
N ASN A 93 -10.02 -7.46 4.57
CA ASN A 93 -11.07 -8.43 4.78
C ASN A 93 -11.22 -9.29 3.53
N GLY A 94 -11.40 -10.59 3.68
CA GLY A 94 -11.54 -11.52 2.57
C GLY A 94 -12.24 -12.81 2.96
N PHE A 95 -12.63 -13.61 1.98
CA PHE A 95 -13.30 -14.90 2.23
C PHE A 95 -12.34 -16.07 2.26
N SER A 96 -11.18 -15.94 1.61
CA SER A 96 -10.11 -16.94 1.63
C SER A 96 -8.75 -16.28 1.44
N LYS A 97 -7.67 -16.98 1.79
CA LYS A 97 -6.31 -16.51 1.48
C LYS A 97 -6.07 -16.40 -0.02
N LEU A 98 -6.70 -17.29 -0.80
CA LEU A 98 -6.59 -17.27 -2.26
C LEU A 98 -7.23 -16.01 -2.85
N ASP A 99 -8.44 -15.64 -2.40
CA ASP A 99 -9.12 -14.42 -2.86
C ASP A 99 -8.28 -13.18 -2.54
N VAL A 100 -7.75 -13.10 -1.32
CA VAL A 100 -6.88 -11.99 -0.87
C VAL A 100 -5.58 -11.94 -1.67
N ASN A 101 -4.95 -13.09 -1.91
CA ASN A 101 -3.73 -13.15 -2.72
C ASN A 101 -4.00 -12.69 -4.17
N THR A 102 -5.05 -13.20 -4.78
CA THR A 102 -5.43 -12.84 -6.16
C THR A 102 -5.66 -11.33 -6.28
N PHE A 103 -6.40 -10.75 -5.34
CA PHE A 103 -6.64 -9.32 -5.28
C PHE A 103 -5.33 -8.51 -5.16
N LEU A 104 -4.45 -8.88 -4.22
CA LEU A 104 -3.19 -8.18 -4.00
C LEU A 104 -2.25 -8.27 -5.21
N VAL A 105 -2.20 -9.43 -5.87
CA VAL A 105 -1.40 -9.61 -7.10
C VAL A 105 -1.95 -8.76 -8.25
N GLN A 106 -3.28 -8.70 -8.42
CA GLN A 106 -3.91 -7.81 -9.40
C GLN A 106 -3.66 -6.33 -9.12
N ASP A 107 -3.52 -5.95 -7.84
CA ASP A 107 -3.17 -4.58 -7.41
C ASP A 107 -1.65 -4.30 -7.47
N GLY A 108 -0.86 -5.21 -8.05
CA GLY A 108 0.57 -5.04 -8.30
C GLY A 108 1.47 -5.38 -7.11
N TYR A 109 0.97 -6.09 -6.10
CA TYR A 109 1.76 -6.54 -4.97
C TYR A 109 2.42 -7.89 -5.22
N ASP A 110 3.68 -8.03 -4.81
CA ASP A 110 4.34 -9.33 -4.69
C ASP A 110 4.16 -9.83 -3.24
N VAL A 111 3.30 -10.82 -3.06
CA VAL A 111 2.83 -11.27 -1.74
C VAL A 111 3.73 -12.35 -1.18
N TYR A 112 4.21 -12.13 0.04
CA TYR A 112 5.07 -13.08 0.76
C TYR A 112 4.31 -13.88 1.79
N LYS A 113 3.34 -13.26 2.49
CA LYS A 113 2.64 -13.88 3.61
C LYS A 113 1.22 -13.39 3.72
N ILE A 114 0.28 -14.31 4.01
CA ILE A 114 -1.10 -14.00 4.38
C ILE A 114 -1.46 -14.84 5.60
N GLU A 115 -1.88 -14.19 6.67
CA GLU A 115 -2.26 -14.80 7.94
C GLU A 115 -3.66 -14.35 8.35
N SER A 116 -4.43 -15.30 8.90
CA SER A 116 -5.64 -15.02 9.63
C SER A 116 -5.64 -15.83 10.91
N ASN A 117 -5.98 -15.24 12.03
CA ASN A 117 -6.22 -15.94 13.28
C ASN A 117 -7.21 -15.16 14.15
N ARG A 118 -7.77 -15.81 15.17
CA ARG A 118 -8.74 -15.21 16.10
C ARG A 118 -8.26 -13.90 16.75
N THR A 119 -6.96 -13.74 17.00
CA THR A 119 -6.40 -12.52 17.58
C THR A 119 -6.39 -11.37 16.58
N ILE A 120 -6.15 -11.65 15.30
CA ILE A 120 -6.24 -10.67 14.22
C ILE A 120 -7.70 -10.26 14.05
N ASP A 121 -8.63 -11.20 14.02
CA ASP A 121 -10.06 -10.93 13.93
C ASP A 121 -10.55 -10.12 15.12
N PHE A 122 -10.14 -10.44 16.35
CA PHE A 122 -10.50 -9.69 17.54
C PHE A 122 -9.94 -8.26 17.55
N LEU A 123 -8.68 -8.08 17.16
CA LEU A 123 -8.02 -6.77 17.17
C LEU A 123 -8.48 -5.87 16.02
N TYR A 124 -8.82 -6.45 14.87
CA TYR A 124 -9.04 -5.70 13.63
C TYR A 124 -10.39 -5.97 12.97
N GLY A 125 -11.08 -7.05 13.32
CA GLY A 125 -12.38 -7.44 12.77
C GLY A 125 -13.51 -6.47 13.15
N GLN A 126 -13.47 -5.94 14.38
CA GLN A 126 -14.41 -4.93 14.85
C GLN A 126 -13.86 -3.49 14.76
N SER A 127 -12.71 -3.27 14.18
CA SER A 127 -12.04 -1.97 14.12
C SER A 127 -12.70 -0.93 13.20
N SER A 128 -13.91 -1.22 12.74
CA SER A 128 -14.84 -0.24 12.17
C SER A 128 -15.10 0.96 13.13
N ILE A 129 -14.96 0.75 14.43
CA ILE A 129 -15.17 1.78 15.46
C ILE A 129 -14.10 2.89 15.44
N PHE A 130 -12.91 2.58 14.93
CA PHE A 130 -11.75 3.51 14.88
C PHE A 130 -11.40 3.97 13.45
N ALA A 131 -12.28 3.75 12.47
CA ALA A 131 -12.03 4.25 11.13
C ALA A 131 -11.91 5.77 11.14
N PRO A 132 -10.84 6.35 10.60
CA PRO A 132 -10.71 7.80 10.55
C PRO A 132 -11.80 8.37 9.65
N LYS A 133 -12.61 9.28 10.18
CA LYS A 133 -13.59 10.01 9.37
C LYS A 133 -12.88 10.78 8.29
N MET A 134 -13.39 10.71 7.08
CA MET A 134 -12.86 11.49 5.97
C MET A 134 -13.17 12.97 6.24
N LYS A 135 -12.14 13.83 6.11
CA LYS A 135 -12.31 15.27 6.26
C LYS A 135 -13.20 15.79 5.14
N THR A 136 -14.03 16.78 5.41
CA THR A 136 -14.97 17.34 4.42
C THR A 136 -14.29 17.77 3.12
N LYS A 137 -13.11 18.39 3.20
CA LYS A 137 -12.33 18.77 2.00
C LYS A 137 -11.91 17.56 1.17
N ASP A 138 -11.43 16.50 1.83
CA ASP A 138 -11.00 15.28 1.16
C ASP A 138 -12.20 14.54 0.57
N LEU A 139 -13.35 14.55 1.26
CA LEU A 139 -14.59 13.96 0.79
C LEU A 139 -15.12 14.67 -0.47
N LEU A 140 -15.14 16.01 -0.46
CA LEU A 140 -15.57 16.80 -1.62
C LEU A 140 -14.66 16.56 -2.83
N PHE A 141 -13.35 16.54 -2.60
CA PHE A 141 -12.37 16.21 -3.64
C PHE A 141 -12.63 14.80 -4.19
N TRP A 142 -12.77 13.81 -3.30
CA TRP A 142 -13.02 12.42 -3.68
C TRP A 142 -14.29 12.26 -4.51
N LEU A 143 -15.42 12.87 -4.08
CA LEU A 143 -16.69 12.82 -4.79
C LEU A 143 -16.61 13.49 -6.16
N THR A 144 -15.96 14.65 -6.25
CA THR A 144 -15.82 15.39 -7.52
C THR A 144 -15.01 14.59 -8.53
N GLN A 145 -13.87 14.03 -8.09
CA GLN A 145 -13.02 13.23 -8.95
C GLN A 145 -13.68 11.91 -9.34
N LEU A 146 -14.33 11.23 -8.38
CA LEU A 146 -15.09 9.99 -8.66
C LEU A 146 -16.15 10.23 -9.72
N SER A 147 -16.97 11.29 -9.58
CA SER A 147 -17.96 11.68 -10.57
C SER A 147 -17.36 11.93 -11.94
N THR A 148 -16.20 12.60 -12.00
CA THR A 148 -15.50 12.88 -13.26
C THR A 148 -15.04 11.60 -13.94
N TYR A 149 -14.44 10.67 -13.18
CA TYR A 149 -13.98 9.39 -13.72
C TYR A 149 -15.14 8.52 -14.23
N LEU A 150 -16.22 8.43 -13.46
CA LEU A 150 -17.41 7.68 -13.88
C LEU A 150 -18.05 8.27 -15.14
N LYS A 151 -18.14 9.60 -15.24
CA LYS A 151 -18.63 10.28 -16.47
C LYS A 151 -17.74 10.04 -17.67
N SER A 152 -16.43 9.81 -17.45
CA SER A 152 -15.48 9.47 -18.51
C SER A 152 -15.50 7.98 -18.86
N GLY A 153 -16.39 7.18 -18.26
CA GLY A 153 -16.55 5.75 -18.53
C GLY A 153 -15.54 4.86 -17.81
N ILE A 154 -14.77 5.40 -16.86
CA ILE A 154 -13.84 4.59 -16.06
C ILE A 154 -14.65 3.72 -15.08
N PRO A 155 -14.42 2.39 -15.03
CA PRO A 155 -15.09 1.50 -14.08
C PRO A 155 -14.90 1.95 -12.63
N LEU A 156 -15.95 1.79 -11.80
CA LEU A 156 -15.98 2.27 -10.43
C LEU A 156 -14.78 1.80 -9.58
N ALA A 157 -14.43 0.52 -9.62
CA ALA A 157 -13.31 -0.03 -8.87
C ALA A 157 -11.98 0.60 -9.31
N GLU A 158 -11.80 0.84 -10.61
CA GLU A 158 -10.60 1.48 -11.14
C GLU A 158 -10.54 2.96 -10.79
N ALA A 159 -11.67 3.67 -10.84
CA ALA A 159 -11.75 5.06 -10.39
C ALA A 159 -11.32 5.21 -8.93
N ILE A 160 -11.76 4.30 -8.05
CA ILE A 160 -11.38 4.30 -6.63
C ILE A 160 -9.90 3.93 -6.46
N ARG A 161 -9.33 3.05 -7.29
CA ARG A 161 -7.90 2.71 -7.29
C ARG A 161 -7.05 3.93 -7.62
N ILE A 162 -7.41 4.67 -8.66
CA ILE A 162 -6.73 5.93 -9.04
C ILE A 162 -6.82 6.94 -7.89
N LEU A 163 -7.99 7.11 -7.29
CA LEU A 163 -8.19 8.01 -6.16
C LEU A 163 -7.38 7.61 -4.92
N ASN A 164 -7.26 6.31 -4.65
CA ASN A 164 -6.41 5.80 -3.60
C ASN A 164 -4.94 6.23 -3.80
N GLN A 165 -4.42 6.12 -5.01
CA GLN A 165 -3.05 6.55 -5.33
C GLN A 165 -2.87 8.06 -5.14
N GLN A 166 -3.83 8.87 -5.58
CA GLN A 166 -3.77 10.34 -5.50
C GLN A 166 -3.90 10.87 -4.07
N MET A 167 -4.81 10.31 -3.27
CA MET A 167 -5.14 10.81 -1.93
C MET A 167 -4.26 10.23 -0.84
N ASN A 168 -3.51 9.18 -1.11
CA ASN A 168 -2.88 8.37 -0.08
C ASN A 168 -1.46 8.76 0.26
N LYS A 169 -1.05 10.00 -0.01
CA LYS A 169 0.30 10.52 0.35
C LYS A 169 0.67 10.30 1.83
N LYS A 170 -0.32 10.19 2.72
CA LYS A 170 -0.14 9.97 4.18
C LYS A 170 -0.58 8.58 4.66
N GLY A 171 -0.99 7.67 3.78
CA GLY A 171 -1.47 6.34 4.15
C GLY A 171 -2.79 6.28 4.94
N GLN A 172 -3.40 7.42 5.23
CA GLN A 172 -4.53 7.55 6.16
C GLN A 172 -5.79 6.80 5.67
N TYR A 173 -6.06 6.83 4.37
CA TYR A 173 -7.27 6.24 3.77
C TYR A 173 -6.98 4.93 3.01
N LYS A 174 -5.70 4.55 2.90
CA LYS A 174 -5.25 3.40 2.09
C LYS A 174 -6.02 2.12 2.39
N ARG A 175 -6.12 1.78 3.68
CA ARG A 175 -6.81 0.57 4.10
C ARG A 175 -8.28 0.56 3.72
N ALA A 176 -8.98 1.68 3.92
CA ALA A 176 -10.39 1.80 3.60
C ALA A 176 -10.63 1.69 2.08
N PHE A 177 -9.83 2.38 1.28
CA PHE A 177 -9.95 2.29 -0.18
C PHE A 177 -9.60 0.90 -0.71
N GLN A 178 -8.57 0.24 -0.18
CA GLN A 178 -8.28 -1.15 -0.54
C GLN A 178 -9.41 -2.10 -0.19
N SER A 179 -10.04 -1.92 0.98
CA SER A 179 -11.22 -2.70 1.37
C SER A 179 -12.39 -2.47 0.42
N ILE A 180 -12.68 -1.20 0.06
CA ILE A 180 -13.74 -0.88 -0.90
C ILE A 180 -13.47 -1.51 -2.27
N ILE A 181 -12.24 -1.38 -2.79
CA ILE A 181 -11.86 -1.98 -4.08
C ILE A 181 -12.04 -3.51 -4.04
N TYR A 182 -11.60 -4.14 -2.95
CA TYR A 182 -11.77 -5.59 -2.75
C TYR A 182 -13.26 -6.00 -2.79
N GLU A 183 -14.11 -5.32 -2.01
CA GLU A 183 -15.55 -5.60 -1.95
C GLU A 183 -16.21 -5.46 -3.33
N LEU A 184 -15.88 -4.38 -4.06
CA LEU A 184 -16.37 -4.17 -5.43
C LEU A 184 -15.90 -5.25 -6.39
N THR A 185 -14.65 -5.72 -6.26
CA THR A 185 -14.09 -6.81 -7.08
C THR A 185 -14.81 -8.13 -6.78
N MET A 186 -15.28 -8.32 -5.54
CA MET A 186 -16.08 -9.49 -5.16
C MET A 186 -17.56 -9.39 -5.55
N GLY A 187 -17.97 -8.28 -6.18
CA GLY A 187 -19.34 -8.06 -6.63
C GLY A 187 -20.29 -7.47 -5.60
N GLU A 188 -19.77 -6.97 -4.48
CA GLU A 188 -20.59 -6.27 -3.49
C GLU A 188 -21.06 -4.91 -4.03
N ALA A 189 -22.26 -4.48 -3.58
CA ALA A 189 -22.78 -3.16 -3.88
C ALA A 189 -21.87 -2.06 -3.31
N PHE A 190 -21.72 -0.96 -4.03
CA PHE A 190 -20.84 0.14 -3.61
C PHE A 190 -21.28 0.78 -2.29
N SER A 191 -22.58 0.97 -2.11
CA SER A 191 -23.14 1.45 -0.84
C SER A 191 -22.75 0.57 0.36
N LYS A 192 -22.81 -0.75 0.21
CA LYS A 192 -22.39 -1.71 1.21
C LYS A 192 -20.89 -1.66 1.47
N ALA A 193 -20.08 -1.54 0.41
CA ALA A 193 -18.63 -1.41 0.54
C ALA A 193 -18.25 -0.15 1.33
N LEU A 194 -18.96 0.97 1.14
CA LEU A 194 -18.77 2.19 1.92
C LEU A 194 -19.24 2.05 3.37
N GLU A 195 -20.37 1.40 3.60
CA GLU A 195 -20.96 1.17 4.95
C GLU A 195 -20.00 0.36 5.83
N LYS A 196 -19.33 -0.65 5.27
CA LYS A 196 -18.32 -1.47 5.96
C LYS A 196 -17.09 -0.67 6.43
N GLN A 197 -16.91 0.59 5.98
CA GLN A 197 -15.76 1.43 6.39
C GLN A 197 -16.00 2.18 7.70
N GLY A 198 -16.99 1.79 8.50
CA GLY A 198 -17.10 2.19 9.91
C GLY A 198 -17.26 3.68 10.17
N GLY A 199 -18.12 4.35 9.41
CA GLY A 199 -18.42 5.77 9.64
C GLY A 199 -17.39 6.72 9.00
N MET A 200 -16.50 6.21 8.14
CA MET A 200 -15.60 7.05 7.35
C MET A 200 -16.39 7.98 6.41
N PHE A 201 -17.50 7.50 5.86
CA PHE A 201 -18.38 8.23 4.97
C PHE A 201 -19.67 8.65 5.70
N PRO A 202 -20.24 9.84 5.39
CA PRO A 202 -21.50 10.27 5.99
C PRO A 202 -22.65 9.33 5.63
N PRO A 203 -23.56 8.98 6.57
CA PRO A 203 -24.71 8.11 6.29
C PRO A 203 -25.61 8.63 5.17
N LEU A 204 -25.76 9.94 5.04
CA LEU A 204 -26.52 10.56 3.96
C LEU A 204 -25.96 10.18 2.59
N LEU A 205 -24.63 10.25 2.42
CA LEU A 205 -23.98 9.86 1.17
C LEU A 205 -24.22 8.37 0.85
N ILE A 206 -24.08 7.49 1.83
CA ILE A 206 -24.32 6.05 1.67
C ILE A 206 -25.75 5.79 1.21
N ASN A 207 -26.73 6.44 1.85
CA ASN A 207 -28.14 6.30 1.49
C ASN A 207 -28.45 6.83 0.09
N MET A 208 -27.83 7.93 -0.34
CA MET A 208 -27.98 8.46 -1.71
C MET A 208 -27.41 7.48 -2.73
N ILE A 209 -26.25 6.90 -2.47
CA ILE A 209 -25.62 5.89 -3.37
C ILE A 209 -26.51 4.65 -3.42
N LYS A 210 -27.02 4.17 -2.28
CA LYS A 210 -27.92 3.03 -2.22
C LYS A 210 -29.21 3.25 -3.02
N ALA A 211 -29.78 4.45 -2.96
CA ALA A 211 -30.92 4.81 -3.79
C ALA A 211 -30.57 4.84 -5.28
N ALA A 212 -29.41 5.37 -5.64
CA ALA A 212 -28.95 5.38 -7.03
C ALA A 212 -28.69 3.96 -7.56
N GLU A 213 -28.10 3.07 -6.77
CA GLU A 213 -27.91 1.65 -7.16
C GLU A 213 -29.22 0.90 -7.37
N ALA A 214 -30.28 1.27 -6.65
CA ALA A 214 -31.61 0.64 -6.80
C ALA A 214 -32.36 1.12 -8.03
N THR A 215 -32.01 2.26 -8.59
CA THR A 215 -32.68 2.87 -9.75
C THR A 215 -31.91 2.67 -11.06
N GLY A 216 -30.69 2.20 -11.05
CA GLY A 216 -29.80 1.95 -12.19
C GLY A 216 -28.95 3.15 -12.48
#